data_98e0a9dc0e5b7c67fab7655526b1b7bd
#
_entry.id   98e0a9dc0e5b7c67fab7655526b1b7bd
#
_cell.length_a   1.000
_cell.length_b   1.000
_cell.length_c   1.000
_cell.angle_alpha   90.00
_cell.angle_beta   90.00
_cell.angle_gamma   90.00
#
_symmetry.space_group_name_H-M   'P 1'
#
loop_
_entity.id
_entity.type
_entity.pdbx_description
1 polymer ?
#
loop_
_entity_poly.entity_id
_entity_poly.type
_entity_poly.pdbx_seq_one_letter_code
_entity_poly.pdbx_strand_id
1 'polypeptide(L)'
;VLLRREIGEVLRSVRQHQGRTLREVSSQARVSLGYLSEVERGQKEASSELLASICQALNAPLSVVLREVSDRIALAEGVTIPDTVPDELIRQQQGAMR
;
A
#
# COMPACT_ATOMS: atom_id res chain seq x y z
N VAL A 1 0.85 6.36 -14.14
CA VAL A 1 0.78 5.46 -12.97
C VAL A 1 -0.58 5.59 -12.31
N LEU A 2 -1.26 4.49 -12.09
CA LEU A 2 -2.52 4.46 -11.35
C LEU A 2 -2.24 3.99 -9.92
N LEU A 3 -2.47 4.85 -8.96
CA LEU A 3 -2.20 4.54 -7.55
C LEU A 3 -2.96 3.30 -7.08
N ARG A 4 -4.24 3.17 -7.45
CA ARG A 4 -5.04 2.00 -7.05
C ARG A 4 -4.46 0.69 -7.56
N ARG A 5 -3.82 0.71 -8.73
CA ARG A 5 -3.17 -0.48 -9.30
C ARG A 5 -1.93 -0.85 -8.50
N GLU A 6 -1.12 0.14 -8.15
CA GLU A 6 0.10 -0.10 -7.37
C GLU A 6 -0.23 -0.61 -5.97
N ILE A 7 -1.23 0.00 -5.33
CA ILE A 7 -1.70 -0.47 -4.02
C ILE A 7 -2.20 -1.92 -4.13
N GLY A 8 -3.01 -2.21 -5.14
CA GLY A 8 -3.56 -3.55 -5.34
C GLY A 8 -2.47 -4.60 -5.50
N GLU A 9 -1.44 -4.30 -6.27
CA GLU A 9 -0.33 -5.23 -6.49
C GLU A 9 0.47 -5.49 -5.21
N VAL A 10 0.70 -4.45 -4.41
CA VAL A 10 1.40 -4.63 -3.13
C VAL A 10 0.58 -5.49 -2.18
N LEU A 11 -0.73 -5.23 -2.06
CA LEU A 11 -1.60 -6.03 -1.21
C LEU A 11 -1.63 -7.48 -1.65
N ARG A 12 -1.72 -7.73 -2.94
CA ARG A 12 -1.69 -9.08 -3.49
C ARG A 12 -0.37 -9.77 -3.18
N SER A 13 0.74 -9.07 -3.37
CA SER A 13 2.07 -9.61 -3.11
C SER A 13 2.22 -10.02 -1.65
N VAL A 14 1.79 -9.16 -0.72
CA VAL A 14 1.84 -9.46 0.71
C VAL A 14 1.02 -10.71 1.03
N ARG A 15 -0.20 -10.77 0.50
CA ARG A 15 -1.09 -11.93 0.72
C ARG A 15 -0.45 -13.21 0.20
N GLN A 16 0.08 -13.17 -1.03
CA GLN A 16 0.69 -14.35 -1.64
C GLN A 16 1.94 -14.80 -0.90
N HIS A 17 2.75 -13.88 -0.42
CA HIS A 17 3.92 -14.22 0.39
C HIS A 17 3.53 -14.91 1.70
N GLN A 18 2.37 -14.57 2.23
CA GLN A 18 1.86 -15.21 3.44
C GLN A 18 1.17 -16.55 3.16
N GLY A 19 1.02 -16.92 1.88
CA GLY A 19 0.33 -18.15 1.50
C GLY A 19 -1.16 -18.13 1.81
N ARG A 20 -1.76 -16.94 1.89
CA ARG A 20 -3.17 -16.79 2.28
C ARG A 20 -4.04 -16.61 1.06
N THR A 21 -5.26 -17.15 1.13
CA THR A 21 -6.23 -17.03 0.04
C THR A 21 -6.97 -15.69 0.11
N LEU A 22 -7.54 -15.29 -1.02
CA LEU A 22 -8.43 -14.13 -1.06
C LEU A 22 -9.57 -14.27 -0.05
N ARG A 23 -10.14 -15.49 0.05
CA ARG A 23 -11.26 -15.75 0.95
C ARG A 23 -10.87 -15.55 2.41
N GLU A 24 -9.70 -16.02 2.80
CA GLU A 24 -9.22 -15.84 4.17
C GLU A 24 -9.06 -14.36 4.52
N VAL A 25 -8.41 -13.60 3.63
CA VAL A 25 -8.16 -12.19 3.89
C VAL A 25 -9.44 -11.38 3.83
N SER A 26 -10.31 -11.64 2.86
CA SER A 26 -11.59 -10.92 2.77
C SER A 26 -12.45 -11.15 4.00
N SER A 27 -12.47 -12.39 4.49
CA SER A 27 -13.21 -12.74 5.71
C SER A 27 -12.68 -11.98 6.93
N GLN A 28 -11.37 -11.97 7.11
CA GLN A 28 -10.76 -11.28 8.25
C GLN A 28 -10.87 -9.77 8.16
N ALA A 29 -10.81 -9.23 6.95
CA ALA A 29 -10.97 -7.79 6.73
C ALA A 29 -12.44 -7.35 6.74
N ARG A 30 -13.37 -8.31 6.75
CA ARG A 30 -14.82 -8.05 6.71
C ARG A 30 -15.25 -7.30 5.45
N VAL A 31 -14.65 -7.70 4.33
CA VAL A 31 -15.04 -7.19 3.02
C VAL A 31 -15.46 -8.36 2.15
N SER A 32 -16.22 -8.08 1.08
CA SER A 32 -16.61 -9.14 0.16
C SER A 32 -15.40 -9.64 -0.62
N LEU A 33 -15.46 -10.91 -1.00
CA LEU A 33 -14.42 -11.54 -1.83
C LEU A 33 -14.25 -10.78 -3.15
N GLY A 34 -15.38 -10.44 -3.78
CA GLY A 34 -15.36 -9.69 -5.05
C GLY A 34 -14.72 -8.32 -4.89
N TYR A 35 -15.02 -7.62 -3.80
CA TYR A 35 -14.43 -6.31 -3.53
C TYR A 35 -12.90 -6.41 -3.39
N LEU A 36 -12.43 -7.34 -2.55
CA LEU A 36 -10.99 -7.51 -2.36
C LEU A 36 -10.31 -7.89 -3.68
N SER A 37 -10.91 -8.78 -4.45
CA SER A 37 -10.39 -9.16 -5.76
C SER A 37 -10.25 -7.95 -6.69
N GLU A 38 -11.26 -7.07 -6.72
CA GLU A 38 -11.22 -5.87 -7.55
C GLU A 38 -10.16 -4.88 -7.08
N VAL A 39 -10.00 -4.74 -5.76
CA VAL A 39 -8.95 -3.89 -5.19
C VAL A 39 -7.57 -4.41 -5.56
N GLU A 40 -7.33 -5.71 -5.44
CA GLU A 40 -6.04 -6.30 -5.79
C GLU A 40 -5.72 -6.15 -7.28
N ARG A 41 -6.75 -6.18 -8.13
CA ARG A 41 -6.55 -6.01 -9.58
C ARG A 41 -6.50 -4.55 -10.02
N GLY A 42 -6.59 -3.63 -9.08
CA GLY A 42 -6.55 -2.21 -9.39
C GLY A 42 -7.80 -1.68 -10.07
N GLN A 43 -8.92 -2.40 -9.97
CA GLN A 43 -10.18 -2.02 -10.59
C GLN A 43 -11.05 -1.16 -9.68
N LYS A 44 -10.75 -1.13 -8.39
CA LYS A 44 -11.45 -0.31 -7.41
C LYS A 44 -10.47 0.33 -6.45
N GLU A 45 -10.79 1.55 -6.06
CA GLU A 45 -10.05 2.24 -5.02
C GLU A 45 -10.65 1.85 -3.66
N ALA A 46 -9.80 1.47 -2.74
CA ALA A 46 -10.23 1.20 -1.38
C ALA A 46 -10.36 2.51 -0.62
N SER A 47 -11.45 2.67 0.13
CA SER A 47 -11.56 3.78 1.07
C SER A 47 -10.47 3.65 2.13
N SER A 48 -10.18 4.74 2.84
CA SER A 48 -9.18 4.72 3.90
C SER A 48 -9.49 3.66 4.94
N GLU A 49 -10.76 3.55 5.34
CA GLU A 49 -11.18 2.59 6.35
C GLU A 49 -11.03 1.16 5.88
N LEU A 50 -11.41 0.88 4.64
CA LEU A 50 -11.31 -0.47 4.10
C LEU A 50 -9.86 -0.86 3.83
N LEU A 51 -9.05 0.08 3.37
CA LEU A 51 -7.62 -0.17 3.20
C LEU A 51 -6.97 -0.51 4.53
N ALA A 52 -7.29 0.24 5.58
CA ALA A 52 -6.78 -0.04 6.93
C ALA A 52 -7.22 -1.43 7.40
N SER A 53 -8.46 -1.81 7.14
CA SER A 53 -8.97 -3.14 7.51
C SER A 53 -8.23 -4.25 6.78
N ILE A 54 -7.97 -4.07 5.50
CA ILE A 54 -7.23 -5.05 4.69
C ILE A 54 -5.79 -5.18 5.21
N CYS A 55 -5.12 -4.06 5.46
CA CYS A 55 -3.75 -4.07 6.00
C CYS A 55 -3.71 -4.76 7.36
N GLN A 56 -4.69 -4.50 8.21
CA GLN A 56 -4.79 -5.14 9.51
C GLN A 56 -4.97 -6.65 9.39
N ALA A 57 -5.83 -7.08 8.47
CA ALA A 57 -6.04 -8.51 8.20
C ALA A 57 -4.76 -9.18 7.70
N LEU A 58 -3.92 -8.44 6.98
CA LEU A 58 -2.64 -8.94 6.48
C LEU A 58 -1.51 -8.81 7.49
N ASN A 59 -1.76 -8.24 8.65
CA ASN A 59 -0.72 -7.93 9.65
C ASN A 59 0.40 -7.09 9.05
N ALA A 60 0.07 -6.24 8.10
CA ALA A 60 1.01 -5.36 7.42
C ALA A 60 0.68 -3.91 7.81
N PRO A 61 1.57 -3.21 8.53
CA PRO A 61 1.33 -1.82 8.85
C PRO A 61 1.10 -1.00 7.59
N LEU A 62 0.12 -0.08 7.64
CA LEU A 62 -0.20 0.76 6.50
C LEU A 62 1.03 1.52 6.00
N SER A 63 1.86 2.00 6.92
CA SER A 63 3.10 2.72 6.55
C SER A 63 4.05 1.86 5.73
N VAL A 64 4.15 0.57 6.06
CA VAL A 64 5.00 -0.36 5.31
C VAL A 64 4.44 -0.61 3.92
N VAL A 65 3.12 -0.80 3.84
CA VAL A 65 2.44 -0.97 2.54
C VAL A 65 2.65 0.26 1.66
N LEU A 66 2.46 1.45 2.22
CA LEU A 66 2.61 2.69 1.46
C LEU A 66 4.06 2.95 1.05
N ARG A 67 5.02 2.53 1.86
CA ARG A 67 6.44 2.63 1.49
C ARG A 67 6.73 1.76 0.27
N GLU A 68 6.23 0.55 0.27
CA GLU A 68 6.40 -0.35 -0.87
C GLU A 68 5.73 0.21 -2.11
N VAL A 69 4.54 0.78 -1.97
CA VAL A 69 3.84 1.46 -3.06
C VAL A 69 4.67 2.62 -3.59
N SER A 70 5.22 3.42 -2.69
CA SER A 70 6.08 4.55 -3.06
C SER A 70 7.29 4.10 -3.89
N ASP A 71 7.96 3.03 -3.46
CA ASP A 71 9.12 2.50 -4.17
C ASP A 71 8.74 2.02 -5.57
N ARG A 72 7.60 1.36 -5.72
CA ARG A 72 7.12 0.90 -7.02
C ARG A 72 6.80 2.07 -7.94
N ILE A 73 6.17 3.11 -7.41
CA ILE A 73 5.85 4.31 -8.20
C ILE A 73 7.13 5.00 -8.64
N ALA A 74 8.11 5.11 -7.76
CA ALA A 74 9.40 5.73 -8.10
C ALA A 74 10.08 5.00 -9.25
N LEU A 75 10.07 3.67 -9.24
CA LEU A 75 10.61 2.87 -10.34
C LEU A 75 9.85 3.12 -11.64
N ALA A 76 8.52 3.16 -11.57
CA ALA A 76 7.68 3.39 -12.74
C ALA A 76 7.87 4.78 -13.33
N GLU A 77 8.17 5.75 -12.48
CA GLU A 77 8.42 7.14 -12.90
C GLU A 77 9.86 7.35 -13.36
N GLY A 78 10.73 6.35 -13.22
CA GLY A 78 12.14 6.49 -13.56
C GLY A 78 12.90 7.38 -12.59
N VAL A 79 12.38 7.55 -11.39
CA VAL A 79 13.01 8.40 -10.36
C VAL A 79 13.99 7.56 -9.57
N THR A 80 15.21 8.10 -9.38
CA THR A 80 16.18 7.49 -8.50
C THR A 80 15.78 7.82 -7.06
N ILE A 81 15.66 6.77 -6.24
CA ILE A 81 15.35 6.97 -4.82
C ILE A 81 16.65 7.45 -4.16
N PRO A 82 16.71 8.70 -3.67
CA PRO A 82 17.95 9.21 -3.07
C PRO A 82 18.18 8.57 -1.70
N ASP A 83 19.45 8.30 -1.39
CA ASP A 83 19.85 7.82 -0.08
C ASP A 83 19.64 8.88 0.99
N THR A 84 19.61 10.14 0.58
CA THR A 84 19.40 11.25 1.50
C THR A 84 18.21 12.08 1.02
N VAL A 85 17.46 12.59 1.98
CA VAL A 85 16.33 13.48 1.70
C VAL A 85 16.89 14.86 1.32
N PRO A 86 16.31 15.54 0.30
CA PRO A 86 16.74 16.91 -0.02
C PRO A 86 16.68 17.83 1.19
N ASP A 87 17.66 18.74 1.27
CA ASP A 87 17.81 19.65 2.41
C ASP A 87 16.53 20.42 2.74
N GLU A 88 15.80 20.83 1.71
CA GLU A 88 14.53 21.55 1.92
C GLU A 88 13.53 20.75 2.72
N LEU A 89 13.40 19.47 2.42
CA LEU A 89 12.46 18.60 3.14
C LEU A 89 12.94 18.34 4.55
N ILE A 90 14.25 18.21 4.76
CA ILE A 90 14.82 18.05 6.10
C ILE A 90 14.51 19.28 6.94
N ARG A 91 14.69 20.47 6.40
CA ARG A 91 14.39 21.72 7.10
C ARG A 91 12.91 21.81 7.48
N GLN A 92 12.02 21.44 6.56
CA GLN A 92 10.59 21.47 6.83
C GLN A 92 10.22 20.51 7.95
N GLN A 93 10.78 19.31 7.94
CA GLN A 93 10.53 18.32 8.99
C GLN A 93 11.05 18.79 10.35
N GLN A 94 12.25 19.36 10.38
CA GLN A 94 12.82 19.88 11.60
C GLN A 94 11.98 21.03 12.15
N GLY A 95 11.50 21.90 11.28
CA GLY A 95 10.60 22.98 11.67
C GLY A 95 9.28 22.46 12.26
N ALA A 96 8.72 21.42 11.66
CA ALA A 96 7.46 20.84 12.12
C ALA A 96 7.58 20.10 13.45
N MET A 97 8.77 19.61 13.78
CA MET A 97 9.02 18.83 14.99
C MET A 97 9.35 19.70 16.22
N ARG A 98 9.42 20.99 16.05
CA ARG A 98 9.75 21.91 17.16
C ARG A 98 8.52 22.40 17.90
#